data_0136510583b10afd70f364882bd811c6
#
_entry.id   0136510583b10afd70f364882bd811c6
#
_cell.length_a   1.000
_cell.length_b   1.000
_cell.length_c   1.000
_cell.angle_alpha   90.00
_cell.angle_beta   90.00
_cell.angle_gamma   90.00
#
_symmetry.space_group_name_H-M   'P 1'
#
loop_
_entity.id
_entity.type
_entity.pdbx_description
1 polymer ?
#
loop_
_entity_poly.entity_id
_entity_poly.type
_entity_poly.pdbx_seq_one_letter_code
_entity_poly.pdbx_strand_id
1 'polypeptide(L)'
;MKTIALRTAEGRFIAHEVRVAYSLTERLLALSRERSLPTRAGLLLSPARGIHTLGMRFAVDVVFLSRQMRVLGLAPRVQPWRIVLAPRGTGRVLELAAGQIAATRLQTGTFIVVESNGSQCGHAPIRFSLKLPLGHEDRPN
;
A
#
# COMPACT_ATOMS: atom_id res chain seq x y z
N MET A 1 5.72 2.98 -13.51
CA MET A 1 5.51 2.64 -12.07
C MET A 1 5.75 1.15 -11.86
N LYS A 2 6.46 0.79 -10.83
CA LYS A 2 6.69 -0.61 -10.49
C LYS A 2 5.38 -1.26 -10.00
N THR A 3 5.12 -2.48 -10.44
CA THR A 3 3.96 -3.27 -10.01
C THR A 3 4.43 -4.48 -9.20
N ILE A 4 3.79 -4.71 -8.09
CA ILE A 4 4.10 -5.79 -7.15
C ILE A 4 2.81 -6.53 -6.76
N ALA A 5 2.96 -7.74 -6.24
CA ALA A 5 1.87 -8.46 -5.57
C ALA A 5 2.11 -8.47 -4.06
N LEU A 6 1.04 -8.52 -3.30
CA LEU A 6 1.09 -8.50 -1.84
C LEU A 6 0.36 -9.71 -1.25
N ARG A 7 0.99 -10.33 -0.25
CA ARG A 7 0.42 -11.39 0.60
C ARG A 7 0.63 -11.07 2.07
N THR A 8 -0.18 -11.65 2.92
CA THR A 8 0.14 -11.69 4.35
C THR A 8 1.31 -12.63 4.62
N ALA A 9 1.98 -12.50 5.76
CA ALA A 9 3.04 -13.42 6.16
C ALA A 9 2.57 -14.89 6.25
N GLU A 10 1.29 -15.11 6.52
CA GLU A 10 0.66 -16.44 6.54
C GLU A 10 0.29 -16.96 5.14
N GLY A 11 0.55 -16.17 4.09
CA GLY A 11 0.34 -16.56 2.71
C GLY A 11 -1.01 -16.20 2.11
N ARG A 12 -1.88 -15.48 2.83
CA ARG A 12 -3.15 -15.00 2.27
C ARG A 12 -2.90 -13.90 1.24
N PHE A 13 -3.61 -13.99 0.16
CA PHE A 13 -3.50 -13.05 -0.94
C PHE A 13 -4.19 -11.72 -0.62
N ILE A 14 -3.54 -10.60 -0.90
CA ILE A 14 -4.10 -9.26 -0.69
C ILE A 14 -4.43 -8.60 -2.03
N ALA A 15 -3.44 -8.45 -2.89
CA ALA A 15 -3.61 -7.85 -4.21
C ALA A 15 -2.51 -8.29 -5.18
N HIS A 16 -2.85 -8.40 -6.47
CA HIS A 16 -1.92 -8.84 -7.54
C HIS A 16 -1.23 -7.69 -8.25
N GLU A 17 -1.94 -6.60 -8.43
CA GLU A 17 -1.49 -5.46 -9.22
C GLU A 17 -1.42 -4.21 -8.35
N VAL A 18 -0.42 -4.17 -7.51
CA VAL A 18 -0.15 -3.01 -6.67
C VAL A 18 0.92 -2.16 -7.33
N ARG A 19 0.52 -0.99 -7.77
CA ARG A 19 1.46 0.02 -8.29
C ARG A 19 2.16 0.70 -7.12
N VAL A 20 3.44 0.96 -7.26
CA VAL A 20 4.22 1.66 -6.24
C VAL A 20 4.43 3.10 -6.67
N ALA A 21 3.94 4.04 -5.90
CA ALA A 21 4.13 5.47 -6.11
C ALA A 21 5.12 6.02 -5.08
N TYR A 22 6.16 6.70 -5.56
CA TYR A 22 7.19 7.30 -4.72
C TYR A 22 6.97 8.79 -4.49
N SER A 23 6.00 9.38 -5.16
CA SER A 23 5.67 10.79 -5.03
C SER A 23 4.16 11.03 -5.02
N LEU A 24 3.77 12.18 -4.48
CA LEU A 24 2.38 12.63 -4.51
C LEU A 24 1.88 12.84 -5.94
N THR A 25 2.74 13.30 -6.84
CA THR A 25 2.41 13.48 -8.26
C THR A 25 2.08 12.16 -8.94
N GLU A 26 2.89 11.12 -8.72
CA GLU A 26 2.61 9.78 -9.25
C GLU A 26 1.28 9.24 -8.75
N ARG A 27 0.98 9.45 -7.45
CA ARG A 27 -0.30 9.07 -6.87
C ARG A 27 -1.48 9.79 -7.54
N LEU A 28 -1.40 11.09 -7.70
CA LEU A 28 -2.46 11.89 -8.33
C LEU A 28 -2.69 11.44 -9.77
N LEU A 29 -1.63 11.20 -10.54
CA LEU A 29 -1.73 10.70 -11.90
C LEU A 29 -2.31 9.28 -11.97
N ALA A 30 -1.97 8.43 -11.00
CA ALA A 30 -2.45 7.06 -10.98
C ALA A 30 -3.96 6.93 -10.73
N LEU A 31 -4.53 7.79 -9.88
CA LEU A 31 -5.91 7.67 -9.42
C LEU A 31 -6.86 8.73 -9.99
N SER A 32 -6.35 9.87 -10.48
CA SER A 32 -7.19 10.99 -10.93
C SER A 32 -8.06 10.67 -12.16
N ARG A 33 -7.66 9.73 -12.97
CA ARG A 33 -8.38 9.32 -14.20
C ARG A 33 -9.23 8.07 -14.00
N GLU A 34 -9.12 7.40 -12.87
CA GLU A 34 -9.84 6.17 -12.60
C GLU A 34 -11.20 6.46 -11.97
N ARG A 35 -12.19 5.67 -12.32
CA ARG A 35 -13.54 5.72 -11.75
C ARG A 35 -13.74 4.69 -10.64
N SER A 36 -12.85 3.74 -10.55
CA SER A 36 -12.84 2.68 -9.53
C SER A 36 -11.46 2.05 -9.47
N LEU A 37 -11.16 1.46 -8.34
CA LEU A 37 -9.98 0.63 -8.17
C LEU A 37 -10.42 -0.83 -8.24
N PRO A 38 -9.88 -1.64 -9.19
CA PRO A 38 -10.24 -3.05 -9.29
C PRO A 38 -9.96 -3.82 -8.00
N THR A 39 -10.76 -4.82 -7.72
CA THR A 39 -10.73 -5.59 -6.46
C THR A 39 -9.35 -6.16 -6.10
N ARG A 40 -8.54 -6.49 -7.11
CA ARG A 40 -7.21 -7.06 -6.90
C ARG A 40 -6.07 -6.10 -7.18
N ALA A 41 -6.40 -4.84 -7.42
CA ALA A 41 -5.43 -3.79 -7.62
C ALA A 41 -5.24 -2.97 -6.35
N GLY A 42 -4.17 -2.22 -6.30
CA GLY A 42 -3.85 -1.31 -5.21
C GLY A 42 -2.80 -0.29 -5.59
N LEU A 43 -2.58 0.62 -4.68
CA LEU A 43 -1.54 1.63 -4.78
C LEU A 43 -0.78 1.69 -3.46
N LEU A 44 0.52 1.46 -3.53
CA LEU A 44 1.42 1.59 -2.38
C LEU A 44 2.19 2.89 -2.48
N LEU A 45 1.97 3.77 -1.52
CA LEU A 45 2.70 5.02 -1.36
C LEU A 45 3.89 4.81 -0.44
N SER A 46 5.08 5.16 -0.91
CA SER A 46 6.31 5.02 -0.14
C SER A 46 7.33 6.09 -0.53
N PRO A 47 7.77 6.96 0.37
CA PRO A 47 7.32 7.09 1.76
C PRO A 47 5.97 7.81 1.88
N ALA A 48 5.21 7.51 2.92
CA ALA A 48 3.97 8.21 3.23
C ALA A 48 3.68 8.17 4.73
N ARG A 49 3.17 9.28 5.28
CA ARG A 49 2.81 9.42 6.69
C ARG A 49 1.34 9.78 6.93
N GLY A 50 0.58 9.80 5.88
CA GLY A 50 -0.83 10.12 5.90
C GLY A 50 -1.39 10.07 4.49
N ILE A 51 -2.66 10.31 4.37
CA ILE A 51 -3.34 10.28 3.09
C ILE A 51 -4.48 11.29 3.05
N HIS A 52 -4.75 11.80 1.87
CA HIS A 52 -5.99 12.49 1.55
C HIS A 52 -6.62 11.88 0.31
N THR A 53 -7.93 11.94 0.23
CA THR A 53 -8.71 11.49 -0.92
C THR A 53 -9.30 12.67 -1.71
N LEU A 54 -8.65 13.83 -1.63
CA LEU A 54 -9.06 15.04 -2.34
C LEU A 54 -8.97 14.81 -3.85
N GLY A 55 -10.04 15.11 -4.56
CA GLY A 55 -10.12 14.90 -6.01
C GLY A 55 -10.42 13.46 -6.45
N MET A 56 -10.51 12.51 -5.54
CA MET A 56 -10.93 11.16 -5.86
C MET A 56 -12.43 11.07 -6.13
N ARG A 57 -12.84 10.11 -6.93
CA ARG A 57 -14.23 9.90 -7.35
C ARG A 57 -14.89 8.68 -6.73
N PHE A 58 -14.15 7.90 -5.93
CA PHE A 58 -14.59 6.64 -5.34
C PHE A 58 -13.98 6.44 -3.97
N ALA A 59 -14.63 5.62 -3.15
CA ALA A 59 -14.10 5.23 -1.83
C ALA A 59 -12.96 4.22 -1.98
N VAL A 60 -12.02 4.26 -1.05
CA VAL A 60 -10.89 3.32 -0.96
C VAL A 60 -10.73 2.79 0.45
N ASP A 61 -10.23 1.57 0.57
CA ASP A 61 -9.71 1.06 1.82
C ASP A 61 -8.25 1.51 1.99
N VAL A 62 -7.90 1.97 3.17
CA VAL A 62 -6.56 2.47 3.48
C VAL A 62 -5.93 1.63 4.57
N VAL A 63 -4.72 1.14 4.29
CA VAL A 63 -3.90 0.36 5.22
C VAL A 63 -2.65 1.15 5.54
N PHE A 64 -2.46 1.48 6.81
CA PHE A 64 -1.25 2.16 7.28
C PHE A 64 -0.19 1.15 7.67
N LEU A 65 0.98 1.28 7.10
CA LEU A 65 2.09 0.34 7.26
C LEU A 65 3.32 1.01 7.85
N SER A 66 4.02 0.28 8.71
CA SER A 66 5.38 0.64 9.10
C SER A 66 6.34 0.51 7.91
N ARG A 67 7.56 0.98 8.07
CA ARG A 67 8.62 0.77 7.06
C ARG A 67 8.92 -0.71 6.81
N GLN A 68 8.65 -1.56 7.80
CA GLN A 68 8.83 -3.02 7.72
C GLN A 68 7.60 -3.75 7.19
N MET A 69 6.61 -3.03 6.68
CA MET A 69 5.37 -3.59 6.14
C MET A 69 4.46 -4.26 7.18
N ARG A 70 4.52 -3.80 8.42
CA ARG A 70 3.57 -4.21 9.45
C ARG A 70 2.34 -3.31 9.42
N VAL A 71 1.16 -3.90 9.51
CA VAL A 71 -0.10 -3.15 9.58
C VAL A 71 -0.21 -2.45 10.92
N LEU A 72 -0.24 -1.12 10.92
CA LEU A 72 -0.36 -0.26 12.10
C LEU A 72 -1.78 0.23 12.32
N GLY A 73 -2.56 0.35 11.26
CA GLY A 73 -3.93 0.81 11.32
C GLY A 73 -4.67 0.55 10.01
N LEU A 74 -5.99 0.56 10.10
CA LEU A 74 -6.91 0.29 9.01
C LEU A 74 -7.99 1.37 8.97
N ALA A 75 -8.25 1.90 7.79
CA ALA A 75 -9.35 2.83 7.54
C ALA A 75 -10.19 2.31 6.36
N PRO A 76 -11.24 1.51 6.63
CA PRO A 76 -12.08 0.98 5.57
C PRO A 76 -12.99 2.05 4.99
N ARG A 77 -13.26 1.94 3.69
CA ARG A 77 -14.23 2.76 2.95
C ARG A 77 -14.08 4.26 3.18
N VAL A 78 -12.87 4.76 3.04
CA VAL A 78 -12.61 6.20 3.09
C VAL A 78 -13.25 6.87 1.88
N GLN A 79 -14.19 7.77 2.13
CA GLN A 79 -14.91 8.49 1.09
C GLN A 79 -14.01 9.53 0.42
N PRO A 80 -14.33 9.97 -0.82
CA PRO A 80 -13.65 11.09 -1.44
C PRO A 80 -13.68 12.36 -0.57
N TRP A 81 -12.69 13.23 -0.79
CA TRP A 81 -12.57 14.52 -0.12
C TRP A 81 -12.39 14.42 1.41
N ARG A 82 -11.62 13.44 1.84
CA ARG A 82 -11.23 13.25 3.25
C ARG A 82 -9.73 13.40 3.45
N ILE A 83 -9.37 13.79 4.65
CA ILE A 83 -8.00 13.69 5.18
C ILE A 83 -8.02 12.63 6.27
N VAL A 84 -7.12 11.66 6.18
CA VAL A 84 -6.99 10.58 7.16
C VAL A 84 -5.63 10.68 7.82
N LEU A 85 -5.64 10.87 9.13
CA LEU A 85 -4.42 10.89 9.92
C LEU A 85 -3.91 9.46 10.13
N ALA A 86 -2.63 9.26 9.87
CA ALA A 86 -1.99 7.97 10.05
C ALA A 86 -1.57 7.74 11.50
N PRO A 87 -1.59 6.49 11.98
CA PRO A 87 -0.98 6.13 13.24
C PRO A 87 0.51 6.49 13.29
N ARG A 88 1.03 6.71 14.48
CA ARG A 88 2.46 6.95 14.71
C ARG A 88 3.29 5.77 14.21
N GLY A 89 4.39 6.04 13.55
CA GLY A 89 5.27 5.02 12.96
C GLY A 89 4.93 4.63 11.54
N THR A 90 3.86 5.19 10.95
CA THR A 90 3.51 4.97 9.56
C THR A 90 4.63 5.49 8.64
N GLY A 91 5.08 4.64 7.77
CA GLY A 91 6.07 4.97 6.74
C GLY A 91 5.58 4.69 5.33
N ARG A 92 4.51 3.93 5.19
CA ARG A 92 3.87 3.59 3.92
C ARG A 92 2.36 3.54 4.06
N VAL A 93 1.66 3.82 2.96
CA VAL A 93 0.20 3.73 2.90
C VAL A 93 -0.19 2.88 1.70
N LEU A 94 -1.02 1.88 1.94
CA LEU A 94 -1.58 1.03 0.90
C LEU A 94 -3.05 1.38 0.70
N GLU A 95 -3.40 1.75 -0.52
CA GLU A 95 -4.79 1.95 -0.95
C GLU A 95 -5.29 0.71 -1.68
N LEU A 96 -6.42 0.21 -1.28
CA LEU A 96 -7.10 -0.94 -1.88
C LEU A 96 -8.52 -0.55 -2.30
N ALA A 97 -9.13 -1.36 -3.13
CA ALA A 97 -10.55 -1.22 -3.43
C ALA A 97 -11.38 -1.28 -2.15
N ALA A 98 -12.43 -0.49 -2.08
CA ALA A 98 -13.33 -0.50 -0.93
C ALA A 98 -13.89 -1.91 -0.67
N GLY A 99 -13.80 -2.36 0.58
CA GLY A 99 -14.21 -3.70 1.00
C GLY A 99 -13.08 -4.74 1.03
N GLN A 100 -11.88 -4.42 0.53
CA GLN A 100 -10.78 -5.38 0.50
C GLN A 100 -10.15 -5.66 1.86
N ILE A 101 -10.19 -4.73 2.79
CA ILE A 101 -9.77 -4.98 4.18
C ILE A 101 -10.61 -6.12 4.77
N ALA A 102 -11.92 -6.05 4.64
CA ALA A 102 -12.82 -7.09 5.14
C ALA A 102 -12.66 -8.42 4.38
N ALA A 103 -12.58 -8.37 3.05
CA ALA A 103 -12.46 -9.57 2.21
C ALA A 103 -11.16 -10.34 2.44
N THR A 104 -10.06 -9.63 2.70
CA THR A 104 -8.74 -10.22 2.96
C THR A 104 -8.49 -10.49 4.43
N ARG A 105 -9.38 -10.09 5.32
CA ARG A 105 -9.27 -10.21 6.77
C ARG A 105 -7.98 -9.61 7.33
N LEU A 106 -7.56 -8.49 6.77
CA LEU A 106 -6.40 -7.76 7.29
C LEU A 106 -6.67 -7.28 8.71
N GLN A 107 -5.67 -7.44 9.56
CA GLN A 107 -5.69 -7.00 10.96
C GLN A 107 -4.44 -6.22 11.30
N THR A 108 -4.56 -5.31 12.25
CA THR A 108 -3.41 -4.62 12.85
C THR A 108 -2.42 -5.64 13.43
N GLY A 109 -1.15 -5.43 13.15
CA GLY A 109 -0.07 -6.33 13.56
C GLY A 109 0.33 -7.36 12.50
N THR A 110 -0.47 -7.56 11.46
CA THR A 110 -0.12 -8.45 10.35
C THR A 110 1.09 -7.90 9.57
N PHE A 111 2.03 -8.76 9.23
CA PHE A 111 3.11 -8.44 8.29
C PHE A 111 2.68 -8.73 6.85
N ILE A 112 3.01 -7.82 5.94
CA ILE A 112 2.75 -7.97 4.52
C ILE A 112 4.05 -8.30 3.80
N VAL A 113 4.00 -9.31 2.93
CA VAL A 113 5.12 -9.75 2.11
C VAL A 113 4.92 -9.26 0.68
N VAL A 114 5.98 -8.71 0.10
CA VAL A 114 6.00 -8.23 -1.27
C VAL A 114 6.53 -9.33 -2.18
N GLU A 115 5.77 -9.65 -3.23
CA GLU A 115 6.23 -10.49 -4.33
C GLU A 115 6.48 -9.62 -5.56
N SER A 116 7.67 -9.67 -6.12
CA SER A 116 7.94 -8.98 -7.38
C SER A 116 7.35 -9.78 -8.53
N ASN A 117 6.57 -9.15 -9.39
CA ASN A 117 6.09 -9.75 -10.64
C ASN A 117 7.25 -9.85 -11.64
N GLY A 118 8.13 -10.79 -11.41
CA GLY A 118 9.27 -11.05 -12.28
C GLY A 118 9.59 -12.53 -12.28
N SER A 119 9.15 -13.23 -13.35
CA SER A 119 9.51 -14.59 -13.73
C SER A 119 8.87 -15.75 -12.95
N GLN A 120 8.01 -16.44 -13.66
CA GLN A 120 7.69 -17.82 -13.36
C GLN A 120 8.98 -18.62 -13.19
N CYS A 121 9.14 -19.25 -12.05
CA CYS A 121 9.63 -20.62 -11.88
C CYS A 121 9.85 -20.93 -10.41
N GLY A 122 9.16 -21.97 -9.93
CA GLY A 122 9.64 -22.89 -8.89
C GLY A 122 9.71 -22.36 -7.46
N HIS A 123 8.78 -22.80 -6.67
CA HIS A 123 8.87 -23.10 -5.23
C HIS A 123 10.17 -22.70 -4.52
N ALA A 124 10.18 -21.52 -3.92
CA ALA A 124 10.86 -21.24 -2.64
C ALA A 124 10.39 -19.87 -2.14
N PRO A 125 10.16 -19.67 -0.84
CA PRO A 125 9.90 -18.33 -0.31
C PRO A 125 11.20 -17.54 -0.39
N ILE A 126 11.31 -16.69 -1.40
CA ILE A 126 12.44 -15.78 -1.48
C ILE A 126 12.18 -14.68 -0.45
N ARG A 127 12.97 -14.70 0.60
CA ARG A 127 13.09 -13.54 1.51
C ARG A 127 13.73 -12.39 0.73
N PHE A 128 12.91 -11.54 0.15
CA PHE A 128 13.40 -10.28 -0.35
C PHE A 128 13.46 -9.27 0.78
N SER A 129 14.67 -9.01 1.21
CA SER A 129 14.99 -7.76 1.89
C SER A 129 14.92 -6.66 0.83
N LEU A 130 13.75 -6.05 0.68
CA LEU A 130 13.61 -4.86 -0.16
C LEU A 130 14.33 -3.72 0.57
N LYS A 131 15.61 -3.55 0.28
CA LYS A 131 16.26 -2.25 0.45
C LYS A 131 15.65 -1.32 -0.60
N LEU A 132 14.49 -0.75 -0.27
CA LEU A 132 14.05 0.45 -0.95
C LEU A 132 15.09 1.54 -0.65
N PRO A 133 15.48 2.35 -1.63
CA PRO A 133 16.44 3.42 -1.38
C PRO A 133 15.90 4.28 -0.23
N LEU A 134 16.66 4.31 0.84
CA LEU A 134 16.44 5.20 1.95
C LEU A 134 16.57 6.62 1.39
N GLY A 135 15.47 7.35 1.39
CA GLY A 135 15.55 8.79 1.21
C GLY A 135 16.54 9.33 2.24
N HIS A 136 17.37 10.22 1.78
CA HIS A 136 18.42 10.95 2.46
C HIS A 136 18.19 11.08 3.97
N GLU A 137 19.10 10.51 4.75
CA GLU A 137 19.22 10.84 6.17
C GLU A 137 19.63 12.29 6.30
N ASP A 138 18.73 13.13 6.80
CA ASP A 138 19.11 14.42 7.36
C ASP A 138 19.99 14.15 8.57
N ARG A 139 21.27 14.48 8.46
CA ARG A 139 22.18 14.52 9.59
C ARG A 139 21.80 15.72 10.47
N PRO A 140 21.59 15.53 11.76
CA PRO A 140 21.54 16.67 12.67
C PRO A 140 22.95 17.28 12.82
N ASN A 141 23.01 18.57 12.74
CA ASN A 141 24.15 19.36 13.22
C ASN A 141 24.32 19.17 14.71
#